data_5a657cc7d5bc9b1741908bd850d08168
#
_entry.id   5a657cc7d5bc9b1741908bd850d08168
#
_cell.length_a   1.000
_cell.length_b   1.000
_cell.length_c   1.000
_cell.angle_alpha   90.00
_cell.angle_beta   90.00
_cell.angle_gamma   90.00
#
_symmetry.space_group_name_H-M   'P 1'
#
loop_
_entity.id
_entity.type
_entity.pdbx_description
1 polymer ?
#
loop_
_entity_poly.entity_id
_entity_poly.type
_entity_poly.pdbx_seq_one_letter_code
_entity_poly.pdbx_strand_id
1 'polypeptide(L)'
;MYIRIRRAREELGYTREQFAEKLEVSVSYLAELERGRTGISTKMLIKVCDVLGLSADYVLFGTERDADALLLDKIHRIDNRYIPLLNKLITELLALSK
;
A
#
# COMPACT_ATOMS: atom_id res chain seq x y z
N MET A 1 11.29 1.06 -6.93
CA MET A 1 10.69 1.59 -5.69
C MET A 1 9.63 2.65 -5.95
N TYR A 2 9.99 3.73 -6.59
CA TYR A 2 9.11 4.90 -6.76
C TYR A 2 7.85 4.61 -7.58
N ILE A 3 7.97 3.81 -8.63
CA ILE A 3 6.86 3.40 -9.49
C ILE A 3 5.83 2.60 -8.70
N ARG A 4 6.29 1.75 -7.77
CA ARG A 4 5.38 0.93 -6.96
C ARG A 4 4.57 1.78 -5.98
N ILE A 5 5.20 2.81 -5.41
CA ILE A 5 4.51 3.78 -4.54
C ILE A 5 3.42 4.51 -5.34
N ARG A 6 3.76 5.02 -6.50
CA ARG A 6 2.82 5.73 -7.37
C ARG A 6 1.65 4.84 -7.78
N ARG A 7 1.94 3.62 -8.23
CA ARG A 7 0.89 2.67 -8.63
C ARG A 7 -0.06 2.37 -7.49
N ALA A 8 0.47 2.10 -6.30
CA ALA A 8 -0.37 1.81 -5.15
C ALA A 8 -1.25 3.00 -4.78
N ARG A 9 -0.71 4.21 -4.84
CA ARG A 9 -1.48 5.44 -4.63
C ARG A 9 -2.65 5.53 -5.61
N GLU A 10 -2.38 5.32 -6.89
CA GLU A 10 -3.38 5.39 -7.96
C GLU A 10 -4.43 4.29 -7.82
N GLU A 11 -4.02 3.08 -7.49
CA GLU A 11 -4.93 1.95 -7.28
C GLU A 11 -5.89 2.19 -6.11
N LEU A 12 -5.43 2.88 -5.07
CA LEU A 12 -6.27 3.24 -3.93
C LEU A 12 -7.13 4.48 -4.20
N GLY A 13 -6.97 5.11 -5.36
CA GLY A 13 -7.75 6.28 -5.74
C GLY A 13 -7.30 7.58 -5.11
N TYR A 14 -6.11 7.64 -4.51
CA TYR A 14 -5.59 8.87 -3.93
C TYR A 14 -5.00 9.78 -5.00
N THR A 15 -5.40 11.05 -4.98
CA THR A 15 -4.67 12.09 -5.69
C THR A 15 -3.34 12.37 -4.96
N ARG A 16 -2.41 13.05 -5.62
CA ARG A 16 -1.16 13.47 -4.95
C ARG A 16 -1.45 14.35 -3.74
N GLU A 17 -2.42 15.26 -3.87
CA GLU A 17 -2.83 16.16 -2.79
C GLU A 17 -3.33 15.37 -1.57
N GLN A 18 -4.19 14.40 -1.80
CA GLN A 18 -4.74 13.55 -0.73
C GLN A 18 -3.66 12.72 -0.06
N PHE A 19 -2.78 12.12 -0.84
CA PHE A 19 -1.71 11.28 -0.31
C PHE A 19 -0.67 12.12 0.44
N ALA A 20 -0.29 13.28 -0.12
CA ALA A 20 0.62 14.20 0.55
C ALA A 20 0.08 14.66 1.90
N GLU A 21 -1.21 14.94 1.99
CA GLU A 21 -1.87 15.30 3.25
C GLU A 21 -1.76 14.16 4.26
N LYS A 22 -2.02 12.92 3.84
CA LYS A 22 -1.90 11.74 4.72
C LYS A 22 -0.48 11.51 5.20
N LEU A 23 0.49 11.81 4.37
CA LEU A 23 1.91 11.68 4.72
C LEU A 23 2.45 12.91 5.47
N GLU A 24 1.66 13.98 5.55
CA GLU A 24 2.06 15.24 6.16
C GLU A 24 3.28 15.88 5.46
N VAL A 25 3.28 15.83 4.14
CA VAL A 25 4.34 16.42 3.30
C VAL A 25 3.72 17.30 2.23
N SER A 26 4.56 18.10 1.57
CA SER A 26 4.11 18.91 0.45
C SER A 26 3.85 18.06 -0.80
N VAL A 27 2.96 18.53 -1.67
CA VAL A 27 2.71 17.90 -2.96
C VAL A 27 3.99 17.89 -3.81
N SER A 28 4.77 18.97 -3.74
CA SER A 28 6.05 19.07 -4.46
C SER A 28 7.04 17.99 -4.02
N TYR A 29 7.16 17.75 -2.72
CA TYR A 29 8.02 16.68 -2.20
C TYR A 29 7.55 15.32 -2.71
N LEU A 30 6.25 15.06 -2.63
CA LEU A 30 5.69 13.78 -3.08
C LEU A 30 5.94 13.58 -4.59
N ALA A 31 5.77 14.63 -5.40
CA ALA A 31 6.04 14.54 -6.83
C ALA A 31 7.51 14.19 -7.11
N GLU A 32 8.44 14.80 -6.40
CA GLU A 32 9.86 14.48 -6.54
C GLU A 32 10.17 13.05 -6.09
N LEU A 33 9.54 12.59 -5.01
CA LEU A 33 9.68 11.22 -4.54
C LEU A 33 9.16 10.22 -5.58
N GLU A 34 7.99 10.45 -6.14
CA GLU A 34 7.38 9.56 -7.14
C GLU A 34 8.16 9.53 -8.47
N ARG A 35 8.93 10.59 -8.75
CA ARG A 35 9.80 10.64 -9.92
C ARG A 35 11.20 10.04 -9.67
N GLY A 36 11.48 9.64 -8.44
CA GLY A 36 12.78 9.12 -8.07
C GLY A 36 13.89 10.17 -8.00
N ARG A 37 13.53 11.43 -7.88
CA ARG A 37 14.51 12.54 -7.82
C ARG A 37 15.04 12.81 -6.43
N THR A 38 14.34 12.36 -5.42
CA THR A 38 14.78 12.47 -4.02
C THR A 38 14.74 11.11 -3.35
N GLY A 39 15.60 10.90 -2.38
CA GLY A 39 15.58 9.68 -1.57
C GLY A 39 14.45 9.69 -0.58
N ILE A 40 14.19 8.52 0.00
CA ILE A 40 13.19 8.35 1.04
C ILE A 40 13.88 7.98 2.35
N SER A 41 13.52 8.67 3.44
CA SER A 41 14.00 8.30 4.76
C SER A 41 13.28 7.04 5.25
N THR A 42 13.90 6.33 6.19
CA THR A 42 13.25 5.17 6.82
C THR A 42 11.91 5.54 7.44
N LYS A 43 11.86 6.68 8.11
CA LYS A 43 10.62 7.18 8.72
C LYS A 43 9.54 7.41 7.68
N MET A 44 9.88 8.02 6.55
CA MET A 44 8.93 8.26 5.46
C MET A 44 8.50 6.95 4.79
N LEU A 45 9.42 6.01 4.62
CA LEU A 45 9.11 4.69 4.08
C LEU A 45 8.06 3.98 4.95
N ILE A 46 8.22 4.03 6.27
CA ILE A 46 7.23 3.45 7.19
C ILE A 46 5.86 4.11 7.01
N LYS A 47 5.81 5.44 6.93
CA LYS A 47 4.55 6.17 6.71
C LYS A 47 3.89 5.78 5.39
N VAL A 48 4.66 5.71 4.31
CA VAL A 48 4.16 5.33 2.99
C VAL A 48 3.57 3.92 3.03
N CYS A 49 4.29 2.98 3.63
CA CYS A 49 3.83 1.60 3.76
C CYS A 49 2.54 1.52 4.58
N ASP A 50 2.45 2.26 5.67
CA ASP A 50 1.26 2.27 6.52
C ASP A 50 0.04 2.84 5.79
N VAL A 51 0.19 3.95 5.10
CA VAL A 51 -0.92 4.58 4.37
C VAL A 51 -1.38 3.71 3.20
N LEU A 52 -0.45 3.13 2.45
CA LEU A 52 -0.77 2.33 1.27
C LEU A 52 -1.05 0.87 1.57
N GLY A 53 -0.80 0.40 2.79
CA GLY A 53 -0.96 -1.02 3.13
C GLY A 53 0.04 -1.92 2.44
N LEU A 54 1.26 -1.44 2.21
CA LEU A 54 2.33 -2.18 1.55
C LEU A 54 3.39 -2.62 2.54
N SER A 55 4.10 -3.70 2.21
CA SER A 55 5.31 -4.06 2.95
C SER A 55 6.50 -3.27 2.41
N ALA A 56 7.47 -3.00 3.30
CA ALA A 56 8.71 -2.34 2.90
C ALA A 56 9.49 -3.18 1.88
N ASP A 57 9.48 -4.49 2.04
CA ASP A 57 10.14 -5.41 1.10
C ASP A 57 9.55 -5.27 -0.31
N TYR A 58 8.23 -5.21 -0.43
CA TYR A 58 7.59 -5.00 -1.72
C TYR A 58 7.97 -3.65 -2.33
N VAL A 59 7.95 -2.58 -1.54
CA VAL A 59 8.29 -1.24 -2.02
C VAL A 59 9.74 -1.19 -2.50
N LEU A 60 10.66 -1.78 -1.73
CA LEU A 60 12.09 -1.72 -2.01
C LEU A 60 12.53 -2.68 -3.12
N PHE A 61 12.02 -3.91 -3.12
CA PHE A 61 12.53 -4.98 -3.98
C PHE A 61 11.55 -5.44 -5.05
N GLY A 62 10.25 -5.20 -4.86
CA GLY A 62 9.25 -5.41 -5.90
C GLY A 62 9.11 -6.84 -6.38
N THR A 63 9.20 -7.81 -5.49
CA THR A 63 9.09 -9.21 -5.88
C THR A 63 7.62 -9.58 -6.11
N GLU A 64 7.27 -9.97 -7.33
CA GLU A 64 5.90 -10.34 -7.69
C GLU A 64 5.39 -11.57 -6.93
N ARG A 65 6.29 -12.49 -6.58
CA ARG A 65 5.95 -13.67 -5.76
C ARG A 65 5.49 -13.29 -4.35
N ASP A 66 5.65 -12.03 -3.95
CA ASP A 66 5.20 -11.53 -2.66
C ASP A 66 3.76 -11.02 -2.68
N ALA A 67 3.04 -11.18 -3.80
CA ALA A 67 1.63 -10.80 -3.88
C ALA A 67 0.80 -11.49 -2.80
N ASP A 68 1.04 -12.78 -2.55
CA ASP A 68 0.35 -13.52 -1.49
C ASP A 68 0.74 -13.02 -0.11
N ALA A 69 2.03 -12.79 0.11
CA ALA A 69 2.54 -12.24 1.38
C ALA A 69 2.00 -10.83 1.61
N LEU A 70 1.89 -10.03 0.56
CA LEU A 70 1.33 -8.69 0.63
C LEU A 70 -0.15 -8.72 1.02
N LEU A 71 -0.90 -9.64 0.44
CA LEU A 71 -2.31 -9.82 0.78
C LEU A 71 -2.46 -10.25 2.25
N LEU A 72 -1.64 -11.19 2.71
CA LEU A 72 -1.63 -11.63 4.10
C LEU A 72 -1.29 -10.48 5.05
N ASP A 73 -0.31 -9.65 4.70
CA ASP A 73 0.05 -8.49 5.50
C ASP A 73 -1.13 -7.51 5.63
N LYS A 74 -1.84 -7.25 4.54
CA LYS A 74 -3.04 -6.41 4.56
C LYS A 74 -4.12 -7.01 5.45
N ILE A 75 -4.32 -8.31 5.38
CA ILE A 75 -5.29 -9.01 6.23
C ILE A 75 -4.92 -8.87 7.71
N HIS A 76 -3.64 -9.01 8.05
CA HIS A 76 -3.17 -8.87 9.43
C HIS A 76 -3.36 -7.45 9.99
N ARG A 77 -3.45 -6.44 9.13
CA ARG A 77 -3.69 -5.05 9.54
C ARG A 77 -5.15 -4.73 9.78
N ILE A 78 -6.07 -5.62 9.37
CA ILE A 78 -7.50 -5.42 9.58
C ILE A 78 -7.80 -5.63 11.07
N ASP A 79 -8.59 -4.72 11.64
CA ASP A 79 -9.08 -4.85 13.01
C ASP A 79 -9.78 -6.20 13.18
N ASN A 80 -9.49 -6.90 14.27
CA ASN A 80 -10.02 -8.23 14.53
C ASN A 80 -11.56 -8.31 14.48
N ARG A 81 -12.25 -7.23 14.81
CA ARG A 81 -13.72 -7.20 14.74
C ARG A 81 -14.29 -7.40 13.34
N TYR A 82 -13.48 -7.14 12.29
CA TYR A 82 -13.89 -7.31 10.89
C TYR A 82 -13.49 -8.65 10.29
N ILE A 83 -12.74 -9.49 11.01
CA ILE A 83 -12.29 -10.79 10.50
C ILE A 83 -13.47 -11.70 10.13
N PRO A 84 -14.56 -11.80 10.92
CA PRO A 84 -15.72 -12.62 10.51
C PRO A 84 -16.33 -12.16 9.18
N LEU A 85 -16.40 -10.85 8.94
CA LEU A 85 -16.89 -10.30 7.66
C LEU A 85 -15.95 -10.68 6.52
N LEU A 86 -14.65 -10.57 6.74
CA LEU A 86 -13.63 -10.95 5.76
C LEU A 86 -13.75 -12.43 5.38
N ASN A 87 -13.88 -13.31 6.37
CA ASN A 87 -14.08 -14.74 6.13
C ASN A 87 -15.30 -15.02 5.28
N LYS A 88 -16.41 -14.33 5.54
CA LYS A 88 -17.63 -14.46 4.76
C LYS A 88 -17.40 -14.07 3.30
N LEU A 89 -16.74 -12.93 3.07
CA LEU A 89 -16.41 -12.45 1.73
C LEU A 89 -15.51 -13.43 0.98
N ILE A 90 -14.49 -13.95 1.64
CA ILE A 90 -13.57 -14.93 1.04
C ILE A 90 -14.33 -16.20 0.66
N THR A 91 -15.20 -16.69 1.53
CA THR A 91 -16.01 -17.88 1.26
C THR A 91 -16.91 -17.68 0.02
N GLU A 92 -17.53 -16.52 -0.09
CA GLU A 92 -18.38 -16.20 -1.24
C GLU A 92 -17.53 -16.10 -2.53
N LEU A 93 -16.36 -15.49 -2.47
CA LEU A 93 -15.45 -15.41 -3.61
C LEU A 93 -14.97 -16.79 -4.07
N LEU A 94 -14.67 -17.68 -3.14
CA LEU A 94 -14.29 -19.05 -3.45
C LEU A 94 -15.42 -19.80 -4.15
N ALA A 95 -16.66 -19.59 -3.72
CA ALA A 95 -17.83 -20.20 -4.36
C ALA A 95 -18.00 -19.70 -5.79
N LEU A 96 -17.70 -18.44 -6.07
CA LEU A 96 -17.76 -17.86 -7.40
C LEU A 96 -16.64 -18.33 -8.33
N SER A 97 -15.55 -18.83 -7.77
CA SER A 97 -14.34 -19.22 -8.52
C SER A 97 -14.38 -20.64 -9.07
N LYS A 98 -15.47 -21.33 -8.91
CA LYS A 98 -15.65 -22.71 -9.43
C LYS A 98 -15.94 -22.74 -10.92
#